data_1554f5a2239513688ab79d22344e15a2
#
_entry.id   1554f5a2239513688ab79d22344e15a2
#
_cell.length_a   1.000
_cell.length_b   1.000
_cell.length_c   1.000
_cell.angle_alpha   90.00
_cell.angle_beta   90.00
_cell.angle_gamma   90.00
#
_symmetry.space_group_name_H-M   'P 1'
#
loop_
_entity.id
_entity.type
_entity.pdbx_description
1 polymer ?
#
loop_
_entity_poly.entity_id
_entity_poly.type
_entity_poly.pdbx_seq_one_letter_code
_entity_poly.pdbx_strand_id
1 'polypeptide(L)'
;MDLNQVKSLFSTTDYERGMEYYRQGRVTDMQCSKTDTELNVSCTVRGSKHYAVQFIRRKDSRVRISCSCPRFADVGRCKHLAAAMIAFLSEPPRTCAPSSDRYARRMLQRYLQISQESADPSQQPIRLCAVLRDGYGSEYPSFSLRVGYDRLYIVQNIRDFLYNVDQHRTVVYGKGLTLAHDLALFDPKAQAMIRLLMNEYGRYRSLSSSHYMGYEPPDYRKNEITLTGDSFDRWFDLLSDAPVDYAGSHPLTLMQKDPQVRLLIAEEGGGARLTVRTPCSYRFFGSYRSLYALGGGTLLRCSGEFREKIYPLLESGQQTMFLETKDLPTFCGCVLPALGEQVEVEDPQKLFQSYIPDPCTVCFYFDMEQDSLLVKPVFRYDTHSIAFDDTAEPDGVRRNKKEEGAALLFVRRYFQQRDRQFVLQGEDAAYDFLTGAIDGFRRRGEVYFSDRLNRKRLQPAPASIGLSVSDGLLTLTLDTGGYPPEELSELYRSMLLRRKYH
;
A
#
# COMPACT_ATOMS: atom_id res chain seq x y z
N MET A 1 16.38 26.20 33.74
CA MET A 1 15.16 26.92 34.13
C MET A 1 15.50 27.69 35.40
N ASP A 2 15.27 28.98 35.42
CA ASP A 2 15.49 29.88 36.57
C ASP A 2 14.15 30.44 37.06
N LEU A 3 14.16 31.21 38.15
CA LEU A 3 12.94 31.77 38.73
C LEU A 3 12.20 32.73 37.79
N ASN A 4 12.89 33.44 36.89
CA ASN A 4 12.28 34.33 35.93
C ASN A 4 11.52 33.52 34.85
N GLN A 5 12.10 32.43 34.40
CA GLN A 5 11.43 31.51 33.48
C GLN A 5 10.20 30.83 34.13
N VAL A 6 10.27 30.47 35.42
CA VAL A 6 9.11 30.00 36.15
C VAL A 6 8.04 31.09 36.25
N LYS A 7 8.43 32.32 36.59
CA LYS A 7 7.49 33.46 36.68
C LYS A 7 6.71 33.66 35.36
N SER A 8 7.36 33.51 34.21
CA SER A 8 6.73 33.68 32.90
C SER A 8 5.73 32.55 32.54
N LEU A 9 5.78 31.42 33.23
CA LEU A 9 4.85 30.30 32.99
C LEU A 9 3.49 30.49 33.67
N PHE A 10 3.35 31.40 34.61
CA PHE A 10 2.15 31.57 35.42
C PHE A 10 1.60 32.98 35.31
N SER A 11 0.30 33.17 35.66
CA SER A 11 -0.23 34.50 35.92
C SER A 11 0.45 35.11 37.17
N THR A 12 0.52 36.44 37.22
CA THR A 12 1.09 37.14 38.39
C THR A 12 0.47 36.63 39.70
N THR A 13 -0.84 36.50 39.72
CA THR A 13 -1.59 36.03 40.90
C THR A 13 -1.25 34.57 41.28
N ASP A 14 -1.14 33.66 40.30
CA ASP A 14 -0.81 32.27 40.60
C ASP A 14 0.66 32.12 41.04
N TYR A 15 1.56 32.93 40.48
CA TYR A 15 2.95 32.95 40.87
C TYR A 15 3.12 33.49 42.30
N GLU A 16 2.52 34.65 42.63
CA GLU A 16 2.59 35.26 43.97
C GLU A 16 1.99 34.32 45.05
N ARG A 17 0.84 33.76 44.80
CA ARG A 17 0.24 32.74 45.68
C ARG A 17 1.10 31.48 45.80
N GLY A 18 1.77 31.08 44.73
CA GLY A 18 2.73 29.97 44.73
C GLY A 18 3.94 30.26 45.59
N MET A 19 4.50 31.48 45.50
CA MET A 19 5.58 31.96 46.32
C MET A 19 5.19 31.97 47.81
N GLU A 20 3.97 32.40 48.13
CA GLU A 20 3.45 32.39 49.49
C GLU A 20 3.32 30.97 50.03
N TYR A 21 2.84 30.02 49.20
CA TYR A 21 2.74 28.60 49.55
C TYR A 21 4.13 27.98 49.82
N TYR A 22 5.14 28.36 49.04
CA TYR A 22 6.52 27.96 49.27
C TYR A 22 7.05 28.51 50.60
N ARG A 23 6.91 29.82 50.86
CA ARG A 23 7.36 30.48 52.11
C ARG A 23 6.71 29.89 53.35
N GLN A 24 5.45 29.41 53.23
CA GLN A 24 4.74 28.77 54.31
C GLN A 24 5.10 27.28 54.49
N GLY A 25 6.10 26.76 53.77
CA GLY A 25 6.53 25.35 53.86
C GLY A 25 5.46 24.34 53.48
N ARG A 26 4.54 24.72 52.59
CA ARG A 26 3.43 23.85 52.17
C ARG A 26 3.81 22.79 51.13
N VAL A 27 5.04 22.82 50.61
CA VAL A 27 5.56 21.82 49.68
C VAL A 27 6.29 20.74 50.46
N THR A 28 5.83 19.50 50.38
CA THR A 28 6.39 18.36 51.11
C THR A 28 6.67 17.19 50.16
N ASP A 29 7.42 16.20 50.64
CA ASP A 29 7.69 14.92 49.93
C ASP A 29 8.28 15.11 48.53
N MET A 30 9.17 16.13 48.38
CA MET A 30 9.78 16.39 47.09
C MET A 30 10.79 15.30 46.72
N GLN A 31 10.51 14.62 45.60
CA GLN A 31 11.34 13.60 45.04
C GLN A 31 11.82 14.05 43.66
N CYS A 32 13.04 13.69 43.33
CA CYS A 32 13.67 14.01 42.08
C CYS A 32 14.26 12.73 41.46
N SER A 33 13.94 12.46 40.21
CA SER A 33 14.60 11.43 39.44
C SER A 33 15.11 11.98 38.10
N LYS A 34 16.27 11.51 37.69
CA LYS A 34 16.95 12.00 36.48
C LYS A 34 17.34 10.84 35.56
N THR A 35 17.07 11.02 34.29
CA THR A 35 17.61 10.22 33.19
C THR A 35 18.55 11.07 32.36
N ASP A 36 19.18 10.47 31.32
CA ASP A 36 20.02 11.24 30.38
C ASP A 36 19.25 12.30 29.60
N THR A 37 17.93 12.17 29.46
CA THR A 37 17.10 13.05 28.65
C THR A 37 16.05 13.83 29.41
N GLU A 38 15.69 13.41 30.63
CA GLU A 38 14.57 13.97 31.39
C GLU A 38 14.92 14.12 32.88
N LEU A 39 14.44 15.20 33.48
CA LEU A 39 14.38 15.43 34.90
C LEU A 39 12.92 15.40 35.34
N ASN A 40 12.56 14.48 36.23
CA ASN A 40 11.23 14.35 36.76
C ASN A 40 11.23 14.73 38.25
N VAL A 41 10.33 15.63 38.61
CA VAL A 41 10.16 16.11 40.00
C VAL A 41 8.70 15.92 40.38
N SER A 42 8.47 15.26 41.52
CA SER A 42 7.15 15.09 42.11
C SER A 42 7.15 15.55 43.58
N CYS A 43 6.05 16.12 44.03
CA CYS A 43 5.88 16.55 45.41
C CYS A 43 4.39 16.63 45.77
N THR A 44 4.14 16.77 47.07
CA THR A 44 2.81 17.05 47.63
C THR A 44 2.74 18.51 48.06
N VAL A 45 1.65 19.21 47.68
CA VAL A 45 1.42 20.61 48.11
C VAL A 45 0.13 20.65 48.93
N ARG A 46 0.27 21.15 50.16
CA ARG A 46 -0.84 21.34 51.13
C ARG A 46 -1.63 22.61 50.77
N GLY A 47 -2.84 22.45 50.26
CA GLY A 47 -3.81 23.52 50.05
C GLY A 47 -5.04 23.31 50.91
N SER A 48 -6.25 23.40 50.35
CA SER A 48 -7.49 22.95 51.01
C SER A 48 -7.50 21.42 51.20
N LYS A 49 -6.76 20.72 50.35
CA LYS A 49 -6.46 19.28 50.40
C LYS A 49 -4.97 19.07 50.09
N HIS A 50 -4.51 17.84 50.12
CA HIS A 50 -3.17 17.49 49.62
C HIS A 50 -3.26 17.28 48.13
N TYR A 51 -2.45 18.00 47.35
CA TYR A 51 -2.42 17.93 45.91
C TYR A 51 -1.10 17.36 45.45
N ALA A 52 -1.17 16.29 44.64
CA ALA A 52 -0.03 15.72 43.95
C ALA A 52 0.37 16.65 42.80
N VAL A 53 1.64 17.05 42.76
CA VAL A 53 2.22 17.93 41.75
C VAL A 53 3.40 17.22 41.12
N GLN A 54 3.48 17.25 39.77
CA GLN A 54 4.58 16.71 39.02
C GLN A 54 4.98 17.64 37.88
N PHE A 55 6.28 17.78 37.63
CA PHE A 55 6.77 18.37 36.40
C PHE A 55 7.98 17.61 35.87
N ILE A 56 8.04 17.50 34.52
CA ILE A 56 9.08 16.78 33.80
C ILE A 56 9.74 17.76 32.83
N ARG A 57 11.04 18.01 33.03
CA ARG A 57 11.83 18.84 32.11
C ARG A 57 12.67 17.94 31.20
N ARG A 58 12.58 18.16 29.89
CA ARG A 58 13.39 17.48 28.88
C ARG A 58 14.60 18.30 28.46
N LYS A 59 15.60 17.66 27.87
CA LYS A 59 16.77 18.34 27.29
C LYS A 59 16.40 19.36 26.21
N ASP A 60 15.32 19.15 25.48
CA ASP A 60 14.77 20.05 24.44
C ASP A 60 14.03 21.27 25.04
N SER A 61 14.20 21.55 26.32
CA SER A 61 13.56 22.65 27.08
C SER A 61 12.04 22.54 27.22
N ARG A 62 11.40 21.47 26.76
CA ARG A 62 9.97 21.25 26.97
C ARG A 62 9.70 20.81 28.40
N VAL A 63 8.69 21.43 29.02
CA VAL A 63 8.26 21.09 30.37
C VAL A 63 6.84 20.53 30.32
N ARG A 64 6.67 19.30 30.82
CA ARG A 64 5.34 18.76 31.14
C ARG A 64 5.02 19.02 32.58
N ILE A 65 3.81 19.44 32.86
CA ILE A 65 3.32 19.83 34.17
C ILE A 65 2.02 19.11 34.48
N SER A 66 1.81 18.74 35.75
CA SER A 66 0.53 18.22 36.22
C SER A 66 0.29 18.58 37.69
N CYS A 67 -0.98 18.74 38.06
CA CYS A 67 -1.42 18.95 39.43
C CYS A 67 -2.83 18.34 39.58
N SER A 68 -3.10 17.69 40.69
CA SER A 68 -4.42 17.08 40.98
C SER A 68 -5.48 18.08 41.47
N CYS A 69 -5.22 19.39 41.49
CA CYS A 69 -6.21 20.38 41.92
C CYS A 69 -7.24 20.73 40.84
N PRO A 70 -8.49 21.11 41.22
CA PRO A 70 -9.52 21.48 40.25
C PRO A 70 -9.10 22.61 39.30
N ARG A 71 -8.47 23.67 39.81
CA ARG A 71 -8.00 24.78 38.96
C ARG A 71 -7.02 24.36 37.89
N PHE A 72 -6.17 23.36 38.14
CA PHE A 72 -5.28 22.84 37.11
C PHE A 72 -6.06 22.09 36.00
N ALA A 73 -7.09 21.37 36.38
CA ALA A 73 -7.96 20.70 35.42
C ALA A 73 -8.64 21.71 34.46
N ASP A 74 -9.02 22.89 34.96
CA ASP A 74 -9.75 23.90 34.18
C ASP A 74 -8.80 24.76 33.33
N VAL A 75 -7.67 25.19 33.88
CA VAL A 75 -6.78 26.22 33.30
C VAL A 75 -5.40 25.69 32.89
N GLY A 76 -5.06 24.45 33.29
CA GLY A 76 -3.75 23.85 33.00
C GLY A 76 -2.58 24.45 33.84
N ARG A 77 -2.86 25.38 34.74
CA ARG A 77 -1.86 26.04 35.62
C ARG A 77 -2.50 26.41 36.97
N CYS A 78 -1.68 26.42 38.00
CA CYS A 78 -2.17 26.76 39.35
C CYS A 78 -1.04 27.15 40.30
N LYS A 79 -1.40 27.80 41.41
CA LYS A 79 -0.47 28.18 42.50
C LYS A 79 0.32 27.01 43.12
N HIS A 80 -0.26 25.79 43.15
CA HIS A 80 0.44 24.61 43.70
C HIS A 80 1.61 24.19 42.83
N LEU A 81 1.43 24.21 41.49
CA LEU A 81 2.50 23.96 40.56
C LEU A 81 3.57 25.03 40.60
N ALA A 82 3.19 26.33 40.73
CA ALA A 82 4.13 27.41 40.91
C ALA A 82 4.95 27.18 42.20
N ALA A 83 4.30 26.87 43.34
CA ALA A 83 4.97 26.57 44.59
C ALA A 83 5.99 25.44 44.51
N ALA A 84 5.60 24.33 43.82
CA ALA A 84 6.47 23.17 43.62
C ALA A 84 7.72 23.53 42.81
N MET A 85 7.55 24.29 41.70
CA MET A 85 8.68 24.71 40.86
C MET A 85 9.61 25.70 41.57
N ILE A 86 9.05 26.63 42.33
CA ILE A 86 9.83 27.59 43.17
C ILE A 86 10.62 26.81 44.20
N ALA A 87 9.98 25.90 44.95
CA ALA A 87 10.64 25.07 45.95
C ALA A 87 11.81 24.27 45.39
N PHE A 88 11.61 23.64 44.25
CA PHE A 88 12.66 22.86 43.57
C PHE A 88 13.86 23.73 43.16
N LEU A 89 13.62 24.95 42.69
CA LEU A 89 14.70 25.86 42.27
C LEU A 89 15.42 26.50 43.45
N SER A 90 14.70 26.78 44.54
CA SER A 90 15.26 27.41 45.76
C SER A 90 15.99 26.38 46.64
N GLU A 91 15.44 25.21 46.79
CA GLU A 91 15.96 24.12 47.64
C GLU A 91 15.89 22.78 46.90
N PRO A 92 16.77 22.55 45.89
CA PRO A 92 16.76 21.31 45.17
C PRO A 92 17.11 20.12 46.06
N PRO A 93 16.46 18.96 45.87
CA PRO A 93 16.84 17.75 46.62
C PRO A 93 18.33 17.45 46.46
N ARG A 94 19.01 17.14 47.59
CA ARG A 94 20.47 16.88 47.61
C ARG A 94 20.92 15.78 46.66
N THR A 95 20.04 14.82 46.36
CA THR A 95 20.27 13.73 45.38
C THR A 95 19.05 13.51 44.51
N CYS A 96 19.26 13.51 43.18
CA CYS A 96 18.27 13.00 42.25
C CYS A 96 18.61 11.55 41.96
N ALA A 97 17.75 10.63 42.32
CA ALA A 97 17.94 9.20 42.06
C ALA A 97 18.00 8.93 40.54
N PRO A 98 18.96 8.12 40.07
CA PRO A 98 18.91 7.64 38.70
C PRO A 98 17.63 6.84 38.49
N SER A 99 16.94 7.06 37.38
CA SER A 99 15.77 6.27 37.03
C SER A 99 15.93 5.70 35.63
N SER A 100 15.28 4.56 35.38
CA SER A 100 15.24 3.98 34.06
C SER A 100 14.62 4.96 33.08
N ASP A 101 15.24 5.12 31.93
CA ASP A 101 14.70 5.97 30.89
C ASP A 101 13.40 5.40 30.30
N ARG A 102 12.72 6.19 29.46
CA ARG A 102 11.46 5.77 28.84
C ARG A 102 11.60 4.49 27.99
N TYR A 103 12.75 4.34 27.33
CA TYR A 103 13.00 3.18 26.45
C TYR A 103 13.24 1.93 27.28
N ALA A 104 14.07 2.02 28.32
CA ALA A 104 14.32 0.92 29.24
C ALA A 104 13.03 0.45 29.94
N ARG A 105 12.19 1.39 30.44
CA ARG A 105 10.89 1.05 31.03
C ARG A 105 9.96 0.37 30.03
N ARG A 106 9.89 0.85 28.79
CA ARG A 106 9.07 0.24 27.74
C ARG A 106 9.59 -1.15 27.37
N MET A 107 10.89 -1.33 27.29
CA MET A 107 11.52 -2.63 27.07
C MET A 107 11.19 -3.60 28.20
N LEU A 108 11.38 -3.20 29.46
CA LEU A 108 11.07 -4.04 30.61
C LEU A 108 9.59 -4.42 30.69
N GLN A 109 8.67 -3.47 30.41
CA GLN A 109 7.24 -3.77 30.34
C GLN A 109 6.93 -4.80 29.26
N ARG A 110 7.56 -4.70 28.10
CA ARG A 110 7.36 -5.67 27.02
C ARG A 110 7.85 -7.08 27.39
N TYR A 111 9.01 -7.18 28.03
CA TYR A 111 9.51 -8.48 28.51
C TYR A 111 8.72 -9.06 29.68
N LEU A 112 8.21 -8.21 30.57
CA LEU A 112 7.28 -8.62 31.62
C LEU A 112 5.98 -9.17 31.02
N GLN A 113 5.43 -8.54 29.97
CA GLN A 113 4.26 -9.06 29.25
C GLN A 113 4.55 -10.43 28.65
N ILE A 114 5.67 -10.60 27.95
CA ILE A 114 6.08 -11.88 27.36
C ILE A 114 6.20 -12.98 28.43
N SER A 115 6.76 -12.66 29.61
CA SER A 115 6.89 -13.63 30.70
C SER A 115 5.57 -13.93 31.41
N GLN A 116 4.61 -13.02 31.41
CA GLN A 116 3.27 -13.23 31.97
C GLN A 116 2.36 -14.00 31.02
N GLU A 117 2.55 -13.90 29.71
CA GLU A 117 1.86 -14.73 28.71
C GLU A 117 2.19 -16.24 28.90
N SER A 118 3.22 -16.57 29.68
CA SER A 118 3.62 -17.95 30.01
C SER A 118 3.07 -18.46 31.36
N ALA A 119 2.31 -17.65 32.10
CA ALA A 119 1.91 -17.94 33.47
C ALA A 119 0.37 -17.96 33.62
N ASP A 120 -0.13 -19.15 33.75
CA ASP A 120 -1.43 -19.61 34.23
C ASP A 120 -2.49 -19.96 33.15
N PRO A 121 -2.53 -21.26 32.74
CA PRO A 121 -3.54 -21.75 31.81
C PRO A 121 -4.95 -21.87 32.42
N SER A 122 -5.16 -21.53 33.71
CA SER A 122 -6.45 -21.71 34.41
C SER A 122 -7.39 -20.52 34.26
N GLN A 123 -6.96 -19.36 33.82
CA GLN A 123 -7.83 -18.20 33.63
C GLN A 123 -8.34 -18.13 32.18
N GLN A 124 -9.68 -18.10 32.07
CA GLN A 124 -10.33 -17.92 30.76
C GLN A 124 -9.94 -16.56 30.18
N PRO A 125 -9.37 -16.49 28.94
CA PRO A 125 -8.94 -15.23 28.35
C PRO A 125 -10.13 -14.36 27.97
N ILE A 126 -9.94 -13.05 28.00
CA ILE A 126 -10.93 -12.07 27.56
C ILE A 126 -11.03 -12.14 26.03
N ARG A 127 -12.25 -12.31 25.53
CA ARG A 127 -12.56 -12.35 24.10
C ARG A 127 -12.96 -10.97 23.61
N LEU A 128 -12.52 -10.64 22.39
CA LEU A 128 -12.95 -9.47 21.66
C LEU A 128 -13.48 -9.90 20.29
N CYS A 129 -14.77 -9.67 20.05
CA CYS A 129 -15.42 -10.05 18.79
C CYS A 129 -15.81 -8.81 18.01
N ALA A 130 -15.51 -8.82 16.70
CA ALA A 130 -15.99 -7.81 15.77
C ALA A 130 -17.38 -8.18 15.27
N VAL A 131 -18.25 -7.19 15.12
CA VAL A 131 -19.57 -7.33 14.49
C VAL A 131 -19.57 -6.42 13.27
N LEU A 132 -19.56 -7.02 12.09
CA LEU A 132 -19.58 -6.31 10.82
C LEU A 132 -20.93 -5.66 10.55
N ARG A 133 -20.93 -4.52 9.89
CA ARG A 133 -22.14 -3.79 9.47
C ARG A 133 -21.94 -3.19 8.09
N ASP A 134 -23.01 -3.06 7.33
CA ASP A 134 -22.96 -2.26 6.11
C ASP A 134 -22.69 -0.79 6.47
N GLY A 135 -21.62 -0.23 5.88
CA GLY A 135 -21.28 1.16 6.06
C GLY A 135 -22.27 2.04 5.29
N TYR A 136 -22.94 2.97 5.96
CA TYR A 136 -23.74 4.00 5.30
C TYR A 136 -22.79 5.01 4.66
N GLY A 137 -22.77 5.07 3.32
CA GLY A 137 -21.96 6.05 2.58
C GLY A 137 -20.46 5.74 2.49
N SER A 138 -20.00 4.64 3.06
CA SER A 138 -18.61 4.16 2.96
C SER A 138 -18.52 3.00 1.98
N GLU A 139 -17.45 2.98 1.20
CA GLU A 139 -17.12 1.85 0.31
C GLU A 139 -16.88 0.57 1.14
N TYR A 140 -16.15 0.69 2.25
CA TYR A 140 -15.85 -0.41 3.16
C TYR A 140 -16.92 -0.59 4.22
N PRO A 141 -17.18 -1.84 4.67
CA PRO A 141 -18.05 -2.08 5.82
C PRO A 141 -17.44 -1.52 7.10
N SER A 142 -18.30 -1.08 8.03
CA SER A 142 -17.90 -0.74 9.39
C SER A 142 -18.02 -1.94 10.32
N PHE A 143 -17.38 -1.88 11.47
CA PHE A 143 -17.60 -2.87 12.52
C PHE A 143 -17.63 -2.25 13.91
N SER A 144 -18.43 -2.86 14.77
CA SER A 144 -18.46 -2.62 16.20
C SER A 144 -17.78 -3.75 16.96
N LEU A 145 -17.45 -3.53 18.22
CA LEU A 145 -16.75 -4.49 19.06
C LEU A 145 -17.62 -4.95 20.21
N ARG A 146 -17.46 -6.23 20.58
CA ARG A 146 -18.00 -6.81 21.80
C ARG A 146 -16.88 -7.46 22.60
N VAL A 147 -16.89 -7.26 23.93
CA VAL A 147 -15.84 -7.73 24.84
C VAL A 147 -16.43 -8.51 26.01
N GLY A 148 -15.74 -9.52 26.48
CA GLY A 148 -16.15 -10.31 27.66
C GLY A 148 -15.56 -11.71 27.66
N TYR A 149 -16.09 -12.57 28.52
CA TYR A 149 -15.76 -14.00 28.58
C TYR A 149 -16.80 -14.80 27.74
N ASP A 150 -17.72 -15.51 28.40
CA ASP A 150 -18.81 -16.23 27.72
C ASP A 150 -19.88 -15.29 27.21
N ARG A 151 -20.23 -14.29 28.01
CA ARG A 151 -21.16 -13.24 27.63
C ARG A 151 -20.40 -12.01 27.17
N LEU A 152 -20.70 -11.55 25.93
CA LEU A 152 -20.04 -10.40 25.29
C LEU A 152 -20.89 -9.15 25.44
N TYR A 153 -20.28 -8.06 25.82
CA TYR A 153 -20.86 -6.72 26.00
C TYR A 153 -20.39 -5.77 24.88
N ILE A 154 -21.30 -4.93 24.42
CA ILE A 154 -20.99 -3.95 23.37
C ILE A 154 -19.99 -2.91 23.91
N VAL A 155 -18.93 -2.66 23.15
CA VAL A 155 -18.01 -1.55 23.38
C VAL A 155 -18.68 -0.27 22.86
N GLN A 156 -19.16 0.57 23.75
CA GLN A 156 -19.90 1.78 23.39
C GLN A 156 -19.03 2.90 22.81
N ASN A 157 -17.74 2.90 23.15
CA ASN A 157 -16.76 3.84 22.64
C ASN A 157 -15.44 3.11 22.42
N ILE A 158 -15.08 2.88 21.16
CA ILE A 158 -13.85 2.16 20.78
C ILE A 158 -12.60 2.93 21.22
N ARG A 159 -12.62 4.24 21.11
CA ARG A 159 -11.49 5.09 21.53
C ARG A 159 -11.22 5.00 23.03
N ASP A 160 -12.28 5.05 23.84
CA ASP A 160 -12.15 4.92 25.29
C ASP A 160 -11.72 3.51 25.68
N PHE A 161 -12.21 2.48 24.97
CA PHE A 161 -11.76 1.11 25.15
C PHE A 161 -10.25 0.97 24.90
N LEU A 162 -9.74 1.45 23.78
CA LEU A 162 -8.32 1.40 23.46
C LEU A 162 -7.48 2.22 24.45
N TYR A 163 -7.98 3.38 24.89
CA TYR A 163 -7.34 4.18 25.94
C TYR A 163 -7.28 3.43 27.28
N ASN A 164 -8.36 2.72 27.65
CA ASN A 164 -8.39 1.93 28.88
C ASN A 164 -7.39 0.76 28.82
N VAL A 165 -7.21 0.14 27.66
CA VAL A 165 -6.17 -0.90 27.45
C VAL A 165 -4.76 -0.27 27.54
N ASP A 166 -4.52 0.88 26.93
CA ASP A 166 -3.22 1.58 27.01
C ASP A 166 -2.87 1.98 28.44
N GLN A 167 -3.86 2.30 29.27
CA GLN A 167 -3.71 2.75 30.64
C GLN A 167 -3.93 1.64 31.70
N HIS A 168 -4.10 0.36 31.28
CA HIS A 168 -4.34 -0.78 32.18
C HIS A 168 -5.50 -0.55 33.17
N ARG A 169 -6.63 0.04 32.70
CA ARG A 169 -7.74 0.42 33.58
C ARG A 169 -8.72 -0.73 33.78
N THR A 170 -9.35 -0.77 34.95
CA THR A 170 -10.49 -1.67 35.19
C THR A 170 -11.78 -0.94 34.89
N VAL A 171 -12.66 -1.55 34.06
CA VAL A 171 -13.91 -0.96 33.61
C VAL A 171 -15.07 -1.93 33.83
N VAL A 172 -16.22 -1.38 34.20
CA VAL A 172 -17.48 -2.14 34.42
C VAL A 172 -18.33 -2.11 33.16
N TYR A 173 -18.71 -3.27 32.66
CA TYR A 173 -19.61 -3.45 31.54
C TYR A 173 -20.98 -3.94 32.00
N GLY A 174 -22.04 -3.19 31.72
CA GLY A 174 -23.40 -3.52 32.16
C GLY A 174 -23.52 -3.61 33.67
N LYS A 175 -24.34 -4.55 34.15
CA LYS A 175 -24.62 -4.71 35.60
C LYS A 175 -23.72 -5.72 36.31
N GLY A 176 -22.85 -6.45 35.61
CA GLY A 176 -22.19 -7.61 36.23
C GLY A 176 -20.82 -8.00 35.74
N LEU A 177 -20.23 -7.28 34.78
CA LEU A 177 -18.91 -7.64 34.27
C LEU A 177 -17.90 -6.52 34.57
N THR A 178 -16.90 -6.82 35.37
CA THR A 178 -15.75 -5.96 35.61
C THR A 178 -14.55 -6.56 34.92
N LEU A 179 -13.93 -5.82 33.98
CA LEU A 179 -12.76 -6.25 33.22
C LEU A 179 -11.56 -5.38 33.51
N ALA A 180 -10.44 -6.01 33.81
CA ALA A 180 -9.14 -5.36 33.76
C ALA A 180 -8.68 -5.30 32.30
N HIS A 181 -8.41 -4.09 31.79
CA HIS A 181 -7.98 -3.88 30.42
C HIS A 181 -6.46 -4.03 30.31
N ASP A 182 -5.95 -5.16 30.75
CA ASP A 182 -4.57 -5.54 30.48
C ASP A 182 -4.51 -6.37 29.20
N LEU A 183 -3.67 -5.97 28.25
CA LEU A 183 -3.56 -6.64 26.96
C LEU A 183 -3.22 -8.14 27.11
N ALA A 184 -2.43 -8.50 28.14
CA ALA A 184 -2.04 -9.87 28.40
C ALA A 184 -3.22 -10.79 28.80
N LEU A 185 -4.32 -10.23 29.28
CA LEU A 185 -5.51 -10.99 29.66
C LEU A 185 -6.44 -11.32 28.49
N PHE A 186 -6.21 -10.72 27.34
CA PHE A 186 -6.98 -10.98 26.12
C PHE A 186 -6.46 -12.19 25.38
N ASP A 187 -7.34 -12.91 24.67
CA ASP A 187 -6.90 -13.98 23.79
C ASP A 187 -5.98 -13.45 22.66
N PRO A 188 -5.15 -14.29 22.04
CA PRO A 188 -4.18 -13.85 21.03
C PRO A 188 -4.81 -13.12 19.85
N LYS A 189 -6.01 -13.51 19.38
CA LYS A 189 -6.73 -12.83 18.30
C LYS A 189 -7.19 -11.45 18.74
N ALA A 190 -7.74 -11.35 19.95
CA ALA A 190 -8.15 -10.07 20.55
C ALA A 190 -6.96 -9.13 20.73
N GLN A 191 -5.81 -9.62 21.21
CA GLN A 191 -4.58 -8.83 21.32
C GLN A 191 -4.13 -8.27 19.96
N ALA A 192 -4.12 -9.11 18.93
CA ALA A 192 -3.74 -8.69 17.58
C ALA A 192 -4.71 -7.64 17.02
N MET A 193 -6.02 -7.81 17.24
CA MET A 193 -7.07 -6.84 16.89
C MET A 193 -6.87 -5.50 17.62
N ILE A 194 -6.64 -5.53 18.91
CA ILE A 194 -6.39 -4.31 19.72
C ILE A 194 -5.15 -3.57 19.20
N ARG A 195 -4.05 -4.29 18.93
CA ARG A 195 -2.84 -3.69 18.36
C ARG A 195 -3.07 -3.05 16.98
N LEU A 196 -3.84 -3.71 16.12
CA LEU A 196 -4.25 -3.16 14.82
C LEU A 196 -5.00 -1.85 15.01
N LEU A 197 -6.02 -1.84 15.87
CA LEU A 197 -6.85 -0.66 16.14
C LEU A 197 -6.05 0.47 16.79
N MET A 198 -5.15 0.18 17.73
CA MET A 198 -4.26 1.18 18.34
C MET A 198 -3.36 1.85 17.30
N ASN A 199 -2.84 1.09 16.34
CA ASN A 199 -2.03 1.64 15.25
C ASN A 199 -2.84 2.58 14.37
N GLU A 200 -4.06 2.21 14.01
CA GLU A 200 -4.95 3.06 13.20
C GLU A 200 -5.31 4.35 13.93
N TYR A 201 -5.74 4.27 15.19
CA TYR A 201 -6.00 5.47 16.00
C TYR A 201 -4.75 6.34 16.20
N GLY A 202 -3.56 5.75 16.29
CA GLY A 202 -2.30 6.47 16.35
C GLY A 202 -2.01 7.26 15.09
N ARG A 203 -2.29 6.70 13.93
CA ARG A 203 -2.18 7.37 12.61
C ARG A 203 -3.13 8.56 12.52
N TYR A 204 -4.40 8.40 12.88
CA TYR A 204 -5.38 9.50 12.90
C TYR A 204 -4.97 10.63 13.84
N ARG A 205 -4.46 10.31 15.02
CA ARG A 205 -4.01 11.34 15.98
C ARG A 205 -2.81 12.13 15.46
N SER A 206 -1.91 11.54 14.71
CA SER A 206 -0.78 12.23 14.09
C SER A 206 -1.21 13.15 12.95
N LEU A 207 -2.23 12.77 12.19
CA LEU A 207 -2.79 13.57 11.11
C LEU A 207 -3.63 14.75 11.63
N SER A 208 -4.41 14.54 12.71
CA SER A 208 -5.23 15.60 13.31
C SER A 208 -4.42 16.61 14.14
N SER A 209 -3.19 16.30 14.53
CA SER A 209 -2.29 17.21 15.23
C SER A 209 -1.53 18.18 14.32
N SER A 210 -1.53 17.94 13.00
CA SER A 210 -1.06 18.89 12.00
C SER A 210 -2.23 19.83 11.66
N HIS A 211 -2.23 21.00 12.22
CA HIS A 211 -3.00 22.24 12.04
C HIS A 211 -3.93 22.38 10.82
N TYR A 212 -4.77 21.39 10.50
CA TYR A 212 -5.93 21.59 9.65
C TYR A 212 -7.18 21.60 10.53
N MET A 213 -7.60 22.82 10.83
CA MET A 213 -8.85 23.13 11.52
C MET A 213 -10.01 22.32 10.96
N GLY A 214 -10.68 21.53 11.80
CA GLY A 214 -12.08 21.17 11.62
C GLY A 214 -12.38 19.92 10.79
N TYR A 215 -11.42 19.05 10.47
CA TYR A 215 -11.73 17.77 9.84
C TYR A 215 -11.86 16.69 10.93
N GLU A 216 -13.02 16.61 11.57
CA GLU A 216 -13.44 15.30 12.11
C GLU A 216 -13.77 14.44 10.88
N PRO A 217 -13.14 13.25 10.73
CA PRO A 217 -13.51 12.35 9.65
C PRO A 217 -15.01 12.07 9.76
N PRO A 218 -15.78 12.16 8.67
CA PRO A 218 -17.25 12.17 8.69
C PRO A 218 -17.92 10.91 9.25
N ASP A 219 -17.20 9.84 9.56
CA ASP A 219 -17.74 8.51 9.88
C ASP A 219 -17.39 7.95 11.26
N TYR A 220 -16.99 8.78 12.23
CA TYR A 220 -16.71 8.29 13.58
C TYR A 220 -17.95 8.23 14.45
N ARG A 221 -18.73 7.17 14.29
CA ARG A 221 -19.62 6.75 15.39
C ARG A 221 -18.73 6.23 16.52
N LYS A 222 -18.98 6.65 17.76
CA LYS A 222 -18.16 6.27 18.92
C LYS A 222 -17.99 4.75 19.09
N ASN A 223 -18.96 3.98 18.63
CA ASN A 223 -19.04 2.52 18.77
C ASN A 223 -18.76 1.75 17.46
N GLU A 224 -18.43 2.44 16.37
CA GLU A 224 -18.13 1.82 15.08
C GLU A 224 -16.82 2.37 14.52
N ILE A 225 -16.12 1.54 13.77
CA ILE A 225 -14.89 1.90 13.04
C ILE A 225 -14.94 1.30 11.64
N THR A 226 -14.46 2.05 10.66
CA THR A 226 -14.24 1.57 9.30
C THR A 226 -12.73 1.46 9.07
N LEU A 227 -12.26 0.29 8.72
CA LEU A 227 -10.89 0.07 8.25
C LEU A 227 -10.89 0.07 6.72
N THR A 228 -9.82 0.58 6.12
CA THR A 228 -9.67 0.67 4.67
C THR A 228 -8.29 0.21 4.23
N GLY A 229 -8.17 -0.25 2.99
CA GLY A 229 -6.89 -0.65 2.40
C GLY A 229 -6.13 -1.68 3.25
N ASP A 230 -4.83 -1.45 3.46
CA ASP A 230 -3.94 -2.39 4.20
C ASP A 230 -4.44 -2.74 5.61
N SER A 231 -5.18 -1.84 6.27
CA SER A 231 -5.72 -2.08 7.60
C SER A 231 -6.89 -3.04 7.58
N PHE A 232 -7.72 -2.97 6.53
CA PHE A 232 -8.78 -3.95 6.30
C PHE A 232 -8.20 -5.31 5.90
N ASP A 233 -7.16 -5.34 5.07
CA ASP A 233 -6.46 -6.57 4.69
C ASP A 233 -5.94 -7.32 5.93
N ARG A 234 -5.29 -6.61 6.85
CA ARG A 234 -4.80 -7.18 8.13
C ARG A 234 -5.94 -7.66 9.03
N TRP A 235 -7.03 -6.91 9.09
CA TRP A 235 -8.21 -7.32 9.84
C TRP A 235 -8.81 -8.60 9.27
N PHE A 236 -8.92 -8.70 7.95
CA PHE A 236 -9.39 -9.90 7.28
C PHE A 236 -8.50 -11.12 7.60
N ASP A 237 -7.17 -10.96 7.53
CA ASP A 237 -6.22 -12.02 7.84
C ASP A 237 -6.32 -12.53 9.30
N LEU A 238 -6.59 -11.62 10.23
CA LEU A 238 -6.77 -11.99 11.66
C LEU A 238 -8.02 -12.85 11.91
N LEU A 239 -9.05 -12.70 11.09
CA LEU A 239 -10.34 -13.33 11.29
C LEU A 239 -10.70 -14.41 10.26
N SER A 240 -9.83 -14.68 9.29
CA SER A 240 -10.09 -15.62 8.18
C SER A 240 -10.43 -17.06 8.61
N ASP A 241 -10.09 -17.46 9.85
CA ASP A 241 -10.33 -18.81 10.35
C ASP A 241 -11.59 -18.95 11.23
N ALA A 242 -12.39 -17.90 11.37
CA ALA A 242 -13.55 -17.90 12.26
C ALA A 242 -14.74 -17.16 11.63
N PRO A 243 -15.98 -17.59 11.95
CA PRO A 243 -17.15 -16.82 11.54
C PRO A 243 -17.16 -15.46 12.24
N VAL A 244 -17.52 -14.41 11.49
CA VAL A 244 -17.64 -13.05 11.98
C VAL A 244 -19.11 -12.67 12.06
N ASP A 245 -19.54 -12.16 13.20
CA ASP A 245 -20.91 -11.68 13.37
C ASP A 245 -21.24 -10.59 12.36
N TYR A 246 -22.40 -10.69 11.73
CA TYR A 246 -22.90 -9.68 10.80
C TYR A 246 -24.21 -9.10 11.35
N ALA A 247 -24.24 -7.80 11.57
CA ALA A 247 -25.36 -7.16 12.25
C ALA A 247 -26.67 -7.31 11.48
N GLY A 248 -27.64 -7.98 12.09
CA GLY A 248 -28.97 -8.21 11.52
C GLY A 248 -29.06 -9.42 10.58
N SER A 249 -28.02 -10.25 10.49
CA SER A 249 -27.97 -11.42 9.63
C SER A 249 -27.21 -12.56 10.29
N HIS A 250 -27.08 -13.68 9.56
CA HIS A 250 -26.25 -14.80 9.97
C HIS A 250 -24.76 -14.42 9.96
N PRO A 251 -23.91 -15.09 10.76
CA PRO A 251 -22.48 -14.88 10.73
C PRO A 251 -21.89 -15.07 9.31
N LEU A 252 -20.92 -14.24 8.96
CA LEU A 252 -20.19 -14.33 7.69
C LEU A 252 -19.02 -15.30 7.82
N THR A 253 -18.80 -16.07 6.76
CA THR A 253 -17.56 -16.85 6.59
C THR A 253 -16.58 -16.02 5.76
N LEU A 254 -15.37 -15.81 6.27
CA LEU A 254 -14.30 -15.12 5.56
C LEU A 254 -13.47 -16.13 4.77
N MET A 255 -13.28 -15.90 3.49
CA MET A 255 -12.56 -16.84 2.62
C MET A 255 -11.71 -16.11 1.57
N GLN A 256 -10.53 -16.64 1.27
CA GLN A 256 -9.76 -16.28 0.09
C GLN A 256 -10.26 -17.12 -1.10
N LYS A 257 -11.20 -16.60 -1.84
CA LYS A 257 -11.83 -17.32 -2.95
C LYS A 257 -12.48 -16.33 -3.89
N ASP A 258 -12.47 -16.65 -5.17
CA ASP A 258 -13.17 -15.87 -6.19
C ASP A 258 -14.66 -16.24 -6.24
N PRO A 259 -15.55 -15.26 -6.46
CA PRO A 259 -16.94 -15.52 -6.79
C PRO A 259 -17.06 -16.35 -8.07
N GLN A 260 -17.96 -17.30 -8.11
CA GLN A 260 -18.30 -17.98 -9.34
C GLN A 260 -19.07 -17.04 -10.26
N VAL A 261 -18.65 -16.96 -11.52
CA VAL A 261 -19.27 -16.10 -12.53
C VAL A 261 -19.66 -16.95 -13.73
N ARG A 262 -20.87 -16.76 -14.22
CA ARG A 262 -21.37 -17.34 -15.45
C ARG A 262 -21.70 -16.25 -16.45
N LEU A 263 -21.37 -16.46 -17.70
CA LEU A 263 -21.64 -15.57 -18.80
C LEU A 263 -22.54 -16.27 -19.80
N LEU A 264 -23.78 -15.81 -19.91
CA LEU A 264 -24.73 -16.30 -20.92
C LEU A 264 -24.70 -15.34 -22.10
N ILE A 265 -24.76 -15.92 -23.30
CA ILE A 265 -24.68 -15.20 -24.55
C ILE A 265 -25.89 -15.54 -25.37
N ALA A 266 -26.57 -14.53 -25.90
CA ALA A 266 -27.71 -14.68 -26.80
C ALA A 266 -27.60 -13.72 -27.99
N GLU A 267 -27.88 -14.18 -29.17
CA GLU A 267 -27.99 -13.32 -30.35
C GLU A 267 -29.20 -12.38 -30.22
N GLU A 268 -29.00 -11.10 -30.49
CA GLU A 268 -30.05 -10.10 -30.45
C GLU A 268 -29.78 -8.98 -31.45
N GLY A 269 -30.70 -8.79 -32.38
CA GLY A 269 -30.90 -7.57 -33.18
C GLY A 269 -29.65 -6.86 -33.72
N GLY A 270 -28.69 -7.56 -34.33
CA GLY A 270 -27.46 -6.96 -34.88
C GLY A 270 -26.27 -6.96 -33.93
N GLY A 271 -26.28 -7.90 -32.98
CA GLY A 271 -25.19 -8.07 -32.01
C GLY A 271 -25.44 -9.22 -31.04
N ALA A 272 -24.89 -9.13 -29.85
CA ALA A 272 -25.07 -10.13 -28.81
C ALA A 272 -25.44 -9.46 -27.47
N ARG A 273 -26.40 -10.07 -26.79
CA ARG A 273 -26.71 -9.76 -25.38
C ARG A 273 -25.90 -10.69 -24.49
N LEU A 274 -25.09 -10.08 -23.63
CA LEU A 274 -24.34 -10.76 -22.60
C LEU A 274 -25.09 -10.63 -21.26
N THR A 275 -25.28 -11.76 -20.56
CA THR A 275 -25.86 -11.77 -19.22
C THR A 275 -24.87 -12.37 -18.25
N VAL A 276 -24.42 -11.57 -17.31
CA VAL A 276 -23.48 -12.01 -16.25
C VAL A 276 -24.30 -12.47 -15.04
N ARG A 277 -24.05 -13.68 -14.56
CA ARG A 277 -24.71 -14.27 -13.40
C ARG A 277 -23.71 -14.67 -12.34
N THR A 278 -24.06 -14.38 -11.10
CA THR A 278 -23.36 -14.82 -9.89
C THR A 278 -24.33 -15.58 -9.00
N PRO A 279 -23.87 -16.51 -8.13
CA PRO A 279 -24.74 -17.30 -7.24
C PRO A 279 -25.62 -16.45 -6.32
N CYS A 280 -25.16 -15.25 -5.97
CA CYS A 280 -25.91 -14.27 -5.17
C CYS A 280 -25.51 -12.86 -5.62
N SER A 281 -26.22 -11.84 -5.14
CA SER A 281 -25.79 -10.46 -5.29
C SER A 281 -24.58 -10.20 -4.41
N TYR A 282 -23.47 -9.82 -5.01
CA TYR A 282 -22.25 -9.37 -4.31
C TYR A 282 -22.13 -7.86 -4.34
N ARG A 283 -21.77 -7.29 -3.19
CA ARG A 283 -21.26 -5.92 -3.11
C ARG A 283 -19.74 -5.99 -3.16
N PHE A 284 -19.15 -5.40 -4.18
CA PHE A 284 -17.70 -5.31 -4.33
C PHE A 284 -17.18 -4.02 -3.69
N PHE A 285 -16.02 -4.11 -3.04
CA PHE A 285 -15.32 -2.97 -2.48
C PHE A 285 -13.83 -3.29 -2.34
N GLY A 286 -13.01 -2.27 -2.13
CA GLY A 286 -11.59 -2.48 -1.90
C GLY A 286 -10.72 -1.46 -2.61
N SER A 287 -9.41 -1.70 -2.57
CA SER A 287 -8.39 -0.91 -3.25
C SER A 287 -7.90 -1.63 -4.51
N TYR A 288 -7.07 -0.94 -5.29
CA TYR A 288 -6.40 -1.58 -6.43
C TYR A 288 -5.50 -2.78 -6.03
N ARG A 289 -5.19 -2.96 -4.74
CA ARG A 289 -4.41 -4.10 -4.22
C ARG A 289 -5.29 -5.29 -3.85
N SER A 290 -6.41 -5.03 -3.18
CA SER A 290 -7.28 -6.07 -2.64
C SER A 290 -8.74 -5.76 -2.97
N LEU A 291 -9.39 -6.68 -3.67
CA LEU A 291 -10.81 -6.62 -3.98
C LEU A 291 -11.56 -7.60 -3.08
N TYR A 292 -12.66 -7.14 -2.51
CA TYR A 292 -13.54 -7.93 -1.67
C TYR A 292 -14.93 -8.05 -2.29
N ALA A 293 -15.58 -9.20 -2.06
CA ALA A 293 -16.97 -9.46 -2.44
C ALA A 293 -17.77 -9.89 -1.19
N LEU A 294 -18.74 -9.07 -0.80
CA LEU A 294 -19.64 -9.35 0.32
C LEU A 294 -21.01 -9.77 -0.20
N GLY A 295 -21.43 -10.98 0.09
CA GLY A 295 -22.72 -11.52 -0.32
C GLY A 295 -22.89 -12.99 0.02
N GLY A 296 -24.13 -13.50 0.00
CA GLY A 296 -24.42 -14.91 0.23
C GLY A 296 -23.92 -15.48 1.57
N GLY A 297 -23.83 -14.69 2.63
CA GLY A 297 -23.28 -15.13 3.91
C GLY A 297 -21.75 -15.26 3.93
N THR A 298 -21.06 -14.71 2.93
CA THR A 298 -19.61 -14.77 2.81
C THR A 298 -19.00 -13.39 2.60
N LEU A 299 -17.78 -13.22 3.09
CA LEU A 299 -16.88 -12.13 2.73
C LEU A 299 -15.68 -12.76 2.05
N LEU A 300 -15.58 -12.57 0.74
CA LEU A 300 -14.53 -13.14 -0.09
C LEU A 300 -13.45 -12.10 -0.34
N ARG A 301 -12.17 -12.48 -0.22
CA ARG A 301 -11.06 -11.72 -0.78
C ARG A 301 -10.69 -12.34 -2.11
N CYS A 302 -10.90 -11.58 -3.18
CA CYS A 302 -10.68 -12.03 -4.54
C CYS A 302 -9.19 -12.07 -4.89
N SER A 303 -8.83 -12.95 -5.83
CA SER A 303 -7.49 -13.02 -6.39
C SER A 303 -7.16 -11.78 -7.23
N GLY A 304 -5.87 -11.53 -7.45
CA GLY A 304 -5.43 -10.48 -8.38
C GLY A 304 -5.91 -10.74 -9.80
N GLU A 305 -5.93 -12.00 -10.20
CA GLU A 305 -6.41 -12.42 -11.53
C GLU A 305 -7.89 -12.14 -11.72
N PHE A 306 -8.73 -12.47 -10.74
CA PHE A 306 -10.16 -12.14 -10.76
C PHE A 306 -10.37 -10.63 -10.87
N ARG A 307 -9.67 -9.85 -10.05
CA ARG A 307 -9.76 -8.39 -10.06
C ARG A 307 -9.40 -7.78 -11.42
N GLU A 308 -8.34 -8.28 -12.06
CA GLU A 308 -7.86 -7.71 -13.33
C GLU A 308 -8.66 -8.19 -14.55
N LYS A 309 -9.10 -9.43 -14.56
CA LYS A 309 -9.68 -10.06 -15.74
C LYS A 309 -11.20 -10.21 -15.68
N ILE A 310 -11.78 -10.45 -14.50
CA ILE A 310 -13.19 -10.81 -14.35
C ILE A 310 -14.02 -9.66 -13.77
N TYR A 311 -13.50 -8.98 -12.76
CA TYR A 311 -14.20 -7.88 -12.11
C TYR A 311 -14.68 -6.77 -13.05
N PRO A 312 -13.97 -6.40 -14.14
CA PRO A 312 -14.48 -5.43 -15.13
C PRO A 312 -15.84 -5.79 -15.73
N LEU A 313 -16.22 -7.08 -15.77
CA LEU A 313 -17.57 -7.50 -16.20
C LEU A 313 -18.66 -7.18 -15.15
N LEU A 314 -18.27 -7.01 -13.89
CA LEU A 314 -19.16 -6.86 -12.73
C LEU A 314 -19.16 -5.43 -12.18
N GLU A 315 -18.17 -4.62 -12.53
CA GLU A 315 -17.91 -3.30 -11.96
C GLU A 315 -19.09 -2.32 -12.14
N SER A 316 -19.76 -2.38 -13.27
CA SER A 316 -20.92 -1.53 -13.55
C SER A 316 -22.14 -1.88 -12.69
N GLY A 317 -22.17 -3.04 -12.03
CA GLY A 317 -23.34 -3.58 -11.34
C GLY A 317 -24.48 -4.00 -12.31
N GLN A 318 -24.31 -3.85 -13.61
CA GLN A 318 -25.29 -4.27 -14.61
C GLN A 318 -25.13 -5.75 -14.89
N GLN A 319 -26.25 -6.47 -14.79
CA GLN A 319 -26.27 -7.91 -15.10
C GLN A 319 -26.32 -8.20 -16.60
N THR A 320 -26.71 -7.24 -17.41
CA THR A 320 -26.86 -7.39 -18.85
C THR A 320 -26.19 -6.25 -19.61
N MET A 321 -25.49 -6.58 -20.69
CA MET A 321 -24.88 -5.63 -21.61
C MET A 321 -25.11 -6.07 -23.05
N PHE A 322 -25.15 -5.13 -23.98
CA PHE A 322 -25.29 -5.41 -25.41
C PHE A 322 -24.00 -5.04 -26.14
N LEU A 323 -23.52 -5.94 -26.97
CA LEU A 323 -22.38 -5.73 -27.87
C LEU A 323 -22.86 -5.69 -29.31
N GLU A 324 -22.49 -4.66 -30.04
CA GLU A 324 -22.72 -4.57 -31.48
C GLU A 324 -21.85 -5.60 -32.22
N THR A 325 -22.30 -6.02 -33.40
CA THR A 325 -21.58 -7.00 -34.25
C THR A 325 -20.09 -6.59 -34.45
N LYS A 326 -19.81 -5.30 -34.64
CA LYS A 326 -18.44 -4.78 -34.83
C LYS A 326 -17.52 -5.00 -33.64
N ASP A 327 -18.07 -5.12 -32.43
CA ASP A 327 -17.30 -5.27 -31.17
C ASP A 327 -17.06 -6.75 -30.81
N LEU A 328 -17.83 -7.66 -31.40
CA LEU A 328 -17.74 -9.09 -31.13
C LEU A 328 -16.37 -9.71 -31.43
N PRO A 329 -15.64 -9.36 -32.52
CA PRO A 329 -14.28 -9.87 -32.72
C PRO A 329 -13.31 -9.44 -31.60
N THR A 330 -13.44 -8.22 -31.08
CA THR A 330 -12.63 -7.74 -29.95
C THR A 330 -12.98 -8.49 -28.66
N PHE A 331 -14.26 -8.72 -28.42
CA PHE A 331 -14.71 -9.49 -27.26
C PHE A 331 -14.18 -10.93 -27.33
N CYS A 332 -14.33 -11.61 -28.48
CA CYS A 332 -13.84 -12.96 -28.65
C CYS A 332 -12.33 -13.09 -28.61
N GLY A 333 -11.58 -12.09 -29.11
CA GLY A 333 -10.13 -12.14 -29.18
C GLY A 333 -9.43 -11.67 -27.90
N CYS A 334 -10.05 -10.77 -27.12
CA CYS A 334 -9.44 -10.18 -25.94
C CYS A 334 -10.11 -10.61 -24.63
N VAL A 335 -11.44 -10.52 -24.56
CA VAL A 335 -12.16 -10.74 -23.30
C VAL A 335 -12.30 -12.23 -22.99
N LEU A 336 -12.85 -13.02 -23.91
CA LEU A 336 -13.04 -14.46 -23.68
C LEU A 336 -11.75 -15.21 -23.30
N PRO A 337 -10.61 -15.00 -23.98
CA PRO A 337 -9.35 -15.63 -23.56
C PRO A 337 -8.84 -15.14 -22.21
N ALA A 338 -9.16 -13.89 -21.82
CA ALA A 338 -8.78 -13.35 -20.52
C ALA A 338 -9.59 -13.95 -19.37
N LEU A 339 -10.86 -14.28 -19.60
CA LEU A 339 -11.75 -14.92 -18.62
C LEU A 339 -11.30 -16.35 -18.29
N GLY A 340 -10.71 -17.07 -19.26
CA GLY A 340 -10.18 -18.41 -19.07
C GLY A 340 -11.24 -19.40 -18.55
N GLU A 341 -10.78 -20.37 -17.75
CA GLU A 341 -11.64 -21.38 -17.12
C GLU A 341 -12.37 -20.87 -15.86
N GLN A 342 -12.09 -19.64 -15.42
CA GLN A 342 -12.68 -19.08 -14.19
C GLN A 342 -14.14 -18.62 -14.39
N VAL A 343 -14.54 -18.39 -15.64
CA VAL A 343 -15.90 -18.00 -16.01
C VAL A 343 -16.53 -19.08 -16.87
N GLU A 344 -17.64 -19.62 -16.40
CA GLU A 344 -18.44 -20.56 -17.18
C GLU A 344 -19.19 -19.80 -18.28
N VAL A 345 -18.80 -20.02 -19.55
CA VAL A 345 -19.40 -19.36 -20.71
C VAL A 345 -20.43 -20.30 -21.37
N GLU A 346 -21.67 -19.84 -21.38
CA GLU A 346 -22.79 -20.53 -22.06
C GLU A 346 -23.11 -19.80 -23.35
N ASP A 347 -22.73 -20.42 -24.50
CA ASP A 347 -23.04 -19.96 -25.87
C ASP A 347 -23.79 -21.04 -26.63
N PRO A 348 -25.12 -21.23 -26.37
CA PRO A 348 -25.90 -22.32 -26.95
C PRO A 348 -26.03 -22.22 -28.47
N GLN A 349 -25.89 -21.04 -29.04
CA GLN A 349 -26.00 -20.79 -30.48
C GLN A 349 -24.64 -20.84 -31.18
N LYS A 350 -23.54 -21.04 -30.44
CA LYS A 350 -22.17 -21.01 -30.95
C LYS A 350 -21.85 -19.72 -31.73
N LEU A 351 -22.47 -18.62 -31.30
CA LEU A 351 -22.37 -17.32 -31.95
C LEU A 351 -20.91 -16.87 -32.05
N PHE A 352 -20.14 -17.09 -30.99
CA PHE A 352 -18.76 -16.61 -30.92
C PHE A 352 -17.80 -17.31 -31.86
N GLN A 353 -18.12 -18.54 -32.33
CA GLN A 353 -17.27 -19.23 -33.31
C GLN A 353 -17.14 -18.43 -34.62
N SER A 354 -18.20 -17.68 -34.98
CA SER A 354 -18.21 -16.85 -36.18
C SER A 354 -17.40 -15.56 -36.04
N TYR A 355 -16.98 -15.20 -34.80
CA TYR A 355 -16.29 -13.95 -34.50
C TYR A 355 -14.89 -14.15 -33.91
N ILE A 356 -14.36 -15.37 -33.92
CA ILE A 356 -12.97 -15.62 -33.51
C ILE A 356 -12.06 -14.83 -34.46
N PRO A 357 -11.12 -14.01 -33.92
CA PRO A 357 -10.19 -13.27 -34.76
C PRO A 357 -9.36 -14.18 -35.67
N ASP A 358 -9.07 -13.70 -36.84
CA ASP A 358 -8.23 -14.43 -37.79
C ASP A 358 -6.77 -14.43 -37.30
N PRO A 359 -5.97 -15.45 -37.64
CA PRO A 359 -4.57 -15.51 -37.33
C PRO A 359 -3.83 -14.28 -37.89
N CYS A 360 -3.04 -13.62 -37.05
CA CYS A 360 -2.29 -12.42 -37.42
C CYS A 360 -0.80 -12.69 -37.37
N THR A 361 -0.09 -12.39 -38.45
CA THR A 361 1.38 -12.36 -38.47
C THR A 361 1.84 -10.91 -38.36
N VAL A 362 2.62 -10.61 -37.35
CA VAL A 362 3.20 -9.26 -37.18
C VAL A 362 4.46 -9.14 -38.03
N CYS A 363 4.50 -8.13 -38.88
CA CYS A 363 5.65 -7.80 -39.74
C CYS A 363 6.25 -6.46 -39.29
N PHE A 364 7.53 -6.43 -38.97
CA PHE A 364 8.26 -5.23 -38.57
C PHE A 364 9.17 -4.77 -39.69
N TYR A 365 8.85 -3.64 -40.33
CA TYR A 365 9.66 -3.06 -41.38
C TYR A 365 10.57 -1.99 -40.79
N PHE A 366 11.87 -2.27 -40.80
CA PHE A 366 12.91 -1.37 -40.30
C PHE A 366 13.53 -0.59 -41.46
N ASP A 367 13.73 0.72 -41.28
CA ASP A 367 14.42 1.60 -42.17
C ASP A 367 15.32 2.56 -41.40
N MET A 368 16.24 3.24 -42.07
CA MET A 368 17.12 4.24 -41.50
C MET A 368 17.01 5.54 -42.27
N GLU A 369 16.68 6.62 -41.56
CA GLU A 369 16.67 7.97 -42.08
C GLU A 369 17.62 8.83 -41.24
N GLN A 370 18.63 9.39 -41.93
CA GLN A 370 19.71 10.14 -41.29
C GLN A 370 20.31 9.28 -40.14
N ASP A 371 20.20 9.76 -38.91
CA ASP A 371 20.74 9.12 -37.70
C ASP A 371 19.65 8.43 -36.86
N SER A 372 18.47 8.15 -37.44
CA SER A 372 17.33 7.58 -36.74
C SER A 372 16.91 6.26 -37.36
N LEU A 373 16.74 5.25 -36.50
CA LEU A 373 16.15 3.98 -36.88
C LEU A 373 14.62 4.07 -36.79
N LEU A 374 13.96 3.68 -37.87
CA LEU A 374 12.52 3.70 -38.00
C LEU A 374 12.00 2.28 -37.95
N VAL A 375 10.80 2.09 -37.40
CA VAL A 375 10.06 0.83 -37.54
C VAL A 375 8.60 1.11 -37.84
N LYS A 376 8.07 0.40 -38.82
CA LYS A 376 6.67 0.39 -39.19
C LYS A 376 6.09 -1.01 -38.99
N PRO A 377 5.29 -1.23 -37.95
CA PRO A 377 4.56 -2.48 -37.77
C PRO A 377 3.44 -2.60 -38.82
N VAL A 378 3.30 -3.78 -39.40
CA VAL A 378 2.24 -4.13 -40.31
C VAL A 378 1.67 -5.48 -39.86
N PHE A 379 0.36 -5.59 -39.86
CA PHE A 379 -0.37 -6.78 -39.45
C PHE A 379 -0.86 -7.53 -40.71
N ARG A 380 -0.36 -8.72 -40.92
CA ARG A 380 -0.70 -9.53 -42.07
C ARG A 380 -1.72 -10.60 -41.70
N TYR A 381 -2.86 -10.55 -42.38
CA TYR A 381 -3.92 -11.50 -42.30
C TYR A 381 -4.01 -12.17 -43.68
N ASP A 382 -3.85 -13.45 -43.80
CA ASP A 382 -3.88 -14.22 -45.05
C ASP A 382 -3.71 -13.38 -46.33
N THR A 383 -4.78 -12.74 -46.81
CA THR A 383 -4.83 -11.95 -48.04
C THR A 383 -4.66 -10.43 -47.84
N HIS A 384 -4.65 -9.92 -46.60
CA HIS A 384 -4.64 -8.48 -46.31
C HIS A 384 -3.47 -8.09 -45.43
N SER A 385 -2.93 -6.93 -45.69
CA SER A 385 -1.90 -6.31 -44.85
C SER A 385 -2.36 -4.94 -44.36
N ILE A 386 -2.41 -4.75 -43.03
CA ILE A 386 -2.98 -3.57 -42.37
C ILE A 386 -1.84 -2.87 -41.64
N ALA A 387 -1.60 -1.60 -41.95
CA ALA A 387 -0.61 -0.80 -41.22
C ALA A 387 -1.12 -0.52 -39.78
N PHE A 388 -0.19 -0.32 -38.84
CA PHE A 388 -0.53 -0.12 -37.43
C PHE A 388 -1.39 1.13 -37.17
N ASP A 389 -1.32 2.12 -38.05
CA ASP A 389 -2.07 3.38 -38.01
C ASP A 389 -3.36 3.36 -38.83
N ASP A 390 -3.66 2.23 -39.47
CA ASP A 390 -4.87 2.05 -40.23
C ASP A 390 -6.00 1.53 -39.35
N THR A 391 -7.07 2.31 -39.25
CA THR A 391 -8.28 1.97 -38.50
C THR A 391 -9.33 1.23 -39.34
N ALA A 392 -9.09 1.06 -40.65
CA ALA A 392 -10.00 0.37 -41.53
C ALA A 392 -10.14 -1.10 -41.13
N GLU A 393 -11.34 -1.57 -41.20
CA GLU A 393 -11.66 -3.03 -41.10
C GLU A 393 -11.99 -3.53 -42.52
N PRO A 394 -11.03 -4.20 -43.19
CA PRO A 394 -11.28 -4.74 -44.49
C PRO A 394 -12.40 -5.79 -44.46
N ASP A 395 -13.24 -5.80 -45.48
CA ASP A 395 -14.30 -6.79 -45.59
C ASP A 395 -13.73 -8.21 -45.52
N GLY A 396 -14.33 -9.04 -44.65
CA GLY A 396 -13.96 -10.44 -44.49
C GLY A 396 -12.74 -10.69 -43.57
N VAL A 397 -12.12 -9.67 -42.99
CA VAL A 397 -11.01 -9.82 -42.01
C VAL A 397 -11.47 -9.49 -40.60
N ARG A 398 -11.33 -10.44 -39.70
CA ARG A 398 -11.58 -10.24 -38.25
C ARG A 398 -10.26 -9.94 -37.54
N ARG A 399 -9.98 -8.65 -37.31
CA ARG A 399 -8.72 -8.19 -36.75
C ARG A 399 -8.44 -8.77 -35.36
N ASN A 400 -7.22 -9.26 -35.15
CA ASN A 400 -6.74 -9.74 -33.85
C ASN A 400 -6.14 -8.58 -33.06
N LYS A 401 -6.97 -7.70 -32.51
CA LYS A 401 -6.55 -6.50 -31.77
C LYS A 401 -5.69 -6.81 -30.54
N LYS A 402 -5.74 -8.03 -30.01
CA LYS A 402 -4.87 -8.48 -28.93
C LYS A 402 -3.41 -8.61 -29.40
N GLU A 403 -3.18 -9.33 -30.49
CA GLU A 403 -1.84 -9.49 -31.05
C GLU A 403 -1.29 -8.16 -31.59
N GLU A 404 -2.12 -7.39 -32.28
CA GLU A 404 -1.75 -6.05 -32.74
C GLU A 404 -1.35 -5.14 -31.59
N GLY A 405 -2.17 -5.08 -30.52
CA GLY A 405 -1.91 -4.28 -29.32
C GLY A 405 -0.64 -4.72 -28.59
N ALA A 406 -0.42 -6.03 -28.45
CA ALA A 406 0.78 -6.59 -27.82
C ALA A 406 2.05 -6.24 -28.61
N ALA A 407 1.99 -6.29 -29.95
CA ALA A 407 3.10 -5.88 -30.81
C ALA A 407 3.41 -4.38 -30.67
N LEU A 408 2.39 -3.53 -30.67
CA LEU A 408 2.58 -2.08 -30.51
C LEU A 408 3.14 -1.72 -29.14
N LEU A 409 2.67 -2.35 -28.06
CA LEU A 409 3.23 -2.17 -26.73
C LEU A 409 4.70 -2.59 -26.66
N PHE A 410 5.06 -3.65 -27.37
CA PHE A 410 6.44 -4.10 -27.44
C PHE A 410 7.33 -3.10 -28.21
N VAL A 411 6.87 -2.57 -29.33
CA VAL A 411 7.58 -1.55 -30.09
C VAL A 411 7.82 -0.28 -29.26
N ARG A 412 6.80 0.16 -28.51
CA ARG A 412 6.87 1.37 -27.66
C ARG A 412 7.91 1.27 -26.52
N ARG A 413 8.43 0.09 -26.20
CA ARG A 413 9.53 -0.07 -25.23
C ARG A 413 10.85 0.49 -25.73
N TYR A 414 11.04 0.54 -27.05
CA TYR A 414 12.29 0.92 -27.69
C TYR A 414 12.16 2.17 -28.55
N PHE A 415 10.97 2.42 -29.10
CA PHE A 415 10.70 3.47 -30.08
C PHE A 415 9.66 4.45 -29.58
N GLN A 416 9.81 5.72 -29.94
CA GLN A 416 8.79 6.75 -29.74
C GLN A 416 7.91 6.84 -30.99
N GLN A 417 6.59 6.90 -30.80
CA GLN A 417 5.67 7.11 -31.90
C GLN A 417 5.73 8.56 -32.38
N ARG A 418 5.95 8.75 -33.67
CA ARG A 418 5.90 10.05 -34.34
C ARG A 418 5.09 9.88 -35.62
N ASP A 419 4.01 10.62 -35.72
CA ASP A 419 3.07 10.52 -36.83
C ASP A 419 2.70 9.04 -37.18
N ARG A 420 3.03 8.61 -38.36
CA ARG A 420 2.75 7.27 -38.91
C ARG A 420 3.88 6.26 -38.78
N GLN A 421 4.83 6.49 -37.89
CA GLN A 421 5.95 5.58 -37.68
C GLN A 421 6.50 5.64 -36.26
N PHE A 422 7.32 4.68 -35.90
CA PHE A 422 8.03 4.63 -34.66
C PHE A 422 9.50 4.93 -34.89
N VAL A 423 10.08 5.80 -34.07
CA VAL A 423 11.42 6.36 -34.26
C VAL A 423 12.30 6.11 -33.04
N LEU A 424 13.51 5.62 -33.26
CA LEU A 424 14.59 5.56 -32.27
C LEU A 424 15.70 6.51 -32.74
N GLN A 425 15.92 7.59 -32.00
CA GLN A 425 16.89 8.63 -32.36
C GLN A 425 18.30 8.29 -31.92
N GLY A 426 19.29 8.61 -32.78
CA GLY A 426 20.71 8.50 -32.51
C GLY A 426 21.33 7.22 -33.06
N GLU A 427 22.47 7.36 -33.72
CA GLU A 427 23.19 6.22 -34.31
C GLU A 427 23.62 5.19 -33.26
N ASP A 428 24.11 5.64 -32.09
CA ASP A 428 24.49 4.74 -30.99
C ASP A 428 23.31 3.90 -30.49
N ALA A 429 22.14 4.51 -30.35
CA ALA A 429 20.94 3.83 -29.91
C ALA A 429 20.46 2.82 -30.98
N ALA A 430 20.54 3.19 -32.26
CA ALA A 430 20.21 2.31 -33.36
C ALA A 430 21.16 1.10 -33.43
N TYR A 431 22.45 1.33 -33.22
CA TYR A 431 23.46 0.28 -33.16
C TYR A 431 23.19 -0.69 -32.01
N ASP A 432 23.01 -0.19 -30.77
CA ASP A 432 22.74 -1.00 -29.60
C ASP A 432 21.44 -1.81 -29.76
N PHE A 433 20.44 -1.23 -30.41
CA PHE A 433 19.19 -1.93 -30.74
C PHE A 433 19.42 -3.06 -31.75
N LEU A 434 20.09 -2.80 -32.85
CA LEU A 434 20.31 -3.79 -33.92
C LEU A 434 21.22 -4.94 -33.48
N THR A 435 22.13 -4.70 -32.53
CA THR A 435 23.05 -5.73 -32.03
C THR A 435 22.47 -6.51 -30.83
N GLY A 436 21.58 -5.91 -30.03
CA GLY A 436 21.09 -6.49 -28.78
C GLY A 436 19.59 -6.83 -28.76
N ALA A 437 18.73 -5.92 -29.22
CA ALA A 437 17.28 -6.02 -29.01
C ALA A 437 16.52 -6.64 -30.18
N ILE A 438 17.08 -6.68 -31.39
CA ILE A 438 16.41 -7.11 -32.64
C ILE A 438 15.89 -8.55 -32.56
N ASP A 439 16.57 -9.43 -31.82
CA ASP A 439 16.13 -10.83 -31.68
C ASP A 439 14.81 -10.96 -30.91
N GLY A 440 14.48 -9.98 -30.06
CA GLY A 440 13.17 -9.87 -29.44
C GLY A 440 12.05 -9.67 -30.45
N PHE A 441 12.30 -8.90 -31.49
CA PHE A 441 11.36 -8.68 -32.60
C PHE A 441 11.22 -9.94 -33.47
N ARG A 442 12.32 -10.61 -33.78
CA ARG A 442 12.31 -11.88 -34.54
C ARG A 442 11.52 -12.99 -33.87
N ARG A 443 11.51 -13.02 -32.54
CA ARG A 443 10.70 -13.99 -31.78
C ARG A 443 9.20 -13.67 -31.78
N ARG A 444 8.82 -12.42 -32.09
CA ARG A 444 7.44 -11.95 -32.09
C ARG A 444 6.79 -11.87 -33.44
N GLY A 445 7.58 -11.86 -34.50
CA GLY A 445 7.07 -11.74 -35.85
C GLY A 445 8.19 -11.72 -36.88
N GLU A 446 7.84 -11.40 -38.11
CA GLU A 446 8.76 -11.29 -39.20
C GLU A 446 9.45 -9.93 -39.22
N VAL A 447 10.75 -9.92 -39.46
CA VAL A 447 11.57 -8.71 -39.47
C VAL A 447 12.12 -8.46 -40.85
N TYR A 448 11.83 -7.30 -41.39
CA TYR A 448 12.29 -6.85 -42.70
C TYR A 448 13.14 -5.59 -42.58
N PHE A 449 14.21 -5.54 -43.35
CA PHE A 449 15.10 -4.40 -43.41
C PHE A 449 15.07 -3.77 -44.80
N SER A 450 15.03 -2.44 -44.85
CA SER A 450 15.17 -1.72 -46.11
C SER A 450 16.56 -1.91 -46.72
N ASP A 451 16.69 -1.71 -48.04
CA ASP A 451 17.99 -1.75 -48.72
C ASP A 451 18.99 -0.74 -48.12
N ARG A 452 18.52 0.40 -47.64
CA ARG A 452 19.35 1.41 -46.99
C ARG A 452 19.97 0.87 -45.69
N LEU A 453 19.17 0.21 -44.89
CA LEU A 453 19.60 -0.37 -43.60
C LEU A 453 20.48 -1.61 -43.85
N ASN A 454 20.16 -2.44 -44.84
CA ASN A 454 20.98 -3.60 -45.21
C ASN A 454 22.40 -3.21 -45.66
N ARG A 455 22.56 -2.08 -46.34
CA ARG A 455 23.89 -1.56 -46.73
C ARG A 455 24.70 -1.04 -45.53
N LYS A 456 24.05 -0.52 -44.50
CA LYS A 456 24.65 -0.09 -43.23
C LYS A 456 24.78 -1.20 -42.19
N ARG A 457 24.31 -2.41 -42.52
CA ARG A 457 24.26 -3.54 -41.55
C ARG A 457 25.67 -3.99 -41.25
N LEU A 458 26.05 -3.83 -40.00
CA LEU A 458 27.36 -4.23 -39.47
C LEU A 458 27.47 -5.76 -39.51
N GLN A 459 28.43 -6.25 -40.26
CA GLN A 459 28.94 -7.59 -40.07
C GLN A 459 30.09 -7.49 -39.06
N PRO A 460 30.13 -8.32 -38.00
CA PRO A 460 31.28 -8.36 -37.13
C PRO A 460 32.48 -8.69 -37.99
N ALA A 461 33.47 -7.81 -37.99
CA ALA A 461 34.72 -8.06 -38.69
C ALA A 461 35.40 -9.26 -38.01
N PRO A 462 35.67 -10.34 -38.71
CA PRO A 462 36.41 -11.46 -38.17
C PRO A 462 37.89 -11.08 -38.07
N ALA A 463 38.23 -10.09 -37.24
CA ALA A 463 39.62 -9.73 -36.98
C ALA A 463 40.20 -10.58 -35.89
N SER A 464 41.26 -11.28 -36.16
CA SER A 464 42.04 -12.06 -35.18
C SER A 464 43.49 -11.56 -35.08
N ILE A 465 44.00 -11.54 -33.85
CA ILE A 465 45.38 -11.16 -33.59
C ILE A 465 46.17 -12.44 -33.23
N GLY A 466 47.05 -12.79 -34.12
CA GLY A 466 48.04 -13.86 -33.89
C GLY A 466 49.35 -13.32 -33.29
N LEU A 467 49.79 -13.92 -32.20
CA LEU A 467 51.10 -13.65 -31.60
C LEU A 467 51.96 -14.88 -31.81
N SER A 468 53.12 -14.70 -32.52
CA SER A 468 54.14 -15.77 -32.66
C SER A 468 55.51 -15.25 -32.22
N VAL A 469 56.29 -16.12 -31.60
CA VAL A 469 57.67 -15.81 -31.20
C VAL A 469 58.58 -16.75 -32.01
N SER A 470 59.41 -16.20 -32.86
CA SER A 470 60.47 -16.94 -33.56
C SER A 470 61.77 -16.15 -33.48
N ASP A 471 62.86 -16.86 -33.17
CA ASP A 471 64.23 -16.34 -33.07
C ASP A 471 64.37 -15.11 -32.11
N GLY A 472 63.60 -15.11 -31.03
CA GLY A 472 63.64 -14.00 -30.07
C GLY A 472 62.92 -12.75 -30.48
N LEU A 473 62.23 -12.76 -31.61
CA LEU A 473 61.39 -11.65 -32.13
C LEU A 473 59.89 -11.99 -31.97
N LEU A 474 59.16 -11.03 -31.42
CA LEU A 474 57.72 -11.09 -31.31
C LEU A 474 57.08 -10.60 -32.60
N THR A 475 56.46 -11.48 -33.34
CA THR A 475 55.74 -11.16 -34.56
C THR A 475 54.23 -11.09 -34.25
N LEU A 476 53.62 -9.93 -34.50
CA LEU A 476 52.20 -9.70 -34.33
C LEU A 476 51.55 -9.77 -35.71
N THR A 477 50.73 -10.74 -35.95
CA THR A 477 50.00 -10.91 -37.22
C THR A 477 48.54 -10.47 -36.98
N LEU A 478 48.08 -9.45 -37.72
CA LEU A 478 46.70 -9.04 -37.73
C LEU A 478 46.02 -9.64 -38.95
N ASP A 479 45.10 -10.56 -38.72
CA ASP A 479 44.19 -11.04 -39.76
C ASP A 479 42.95 -10.14 -39.77
N THR A 480 42.79 -9.39 -40.83
CA THR A 480 41.71 -8.40 -41.00
C THR A 480 40.45 -8.99 -41.59
N GLY A 481 40.42 -10.31 -41.85
CA GLY A 481 39.22 -10.96 -42.40
C GLY A 481 38.78 -10.42 -43.76
N GLY A 482 39.72 -9.85 -44.54
CA GLY A 482 39.47 -9.30 -45.88
C GLY A 482 39.23 -7.79 -45.98
N TYR A 483 39.44 -7.04 -44.87
CA TYR A 483 39.37 -5.57 -44.91
C TYR A 483 40.60 -5.01 -45.62
N PRO A 484 40.41 -4.03 -46.53
CA PRO A 484 41.54 -3.35 -47.19
C PRO A 484 42.44 -2.63 -46.16
N PRO A 485 43.77 -2.70 -46.29
CA PRO A 485 44.70 -2.04 -45.38
C PRO A 485 44.47 -0.53 -45.21
N GLU A 486 43.86 0.09 -46.21
CA GLU A 486 43.54 1.52 -46.25
C GLU A 486 42.45 1.90 -45.24
N GLU A 487 41.48 1.00 -44.98
CA GLU A 487 40.42 1.22 -44.02
C GLU A 487 40.85 1.01 -42.57
N LEU A 488 41.99 0.34 -42.34
CA LEU A 488 42.51 0.11 -40.99
C LEU A 488 42.92 1.40 -40.27
N SER A 489 43.38 2.41 -41.00
CA SER A 489 43.73 3.71 -40.42
C SER A 489 42.50 4.50 -39.96
N GLU A 490 41.40 4.37 -40.65
CA GLU A 490 40.10 4.94 -40.25
C GLU A 490 39.48 4.18 -39.09
N LEU A 491 39.55 2.85 -39.12
CA LEU A 491 39.13 2.01 -37.99
C LEU A 491 39.91 2.38 -36.72
N TYR A 492 41.24 2.55 -36.83
CA TYR A 492 42.08 2.94 -35.70
C TYR A 492 41.70 4.35 -35.17
N ARG A 493 41.41 5.31 -36.04
CA ARG A 493 40.93 6.65 -35.65
C ARG A 493 39.59 6.57 -34.95
N SER A 494 38.67 5.73 -35.44
CA SER A 494 37.34 5.52 -34.82
C SER A 494 37.47 4.90 -33.42
N MET A 495 38.39 3.97 -33.25
CA MET A 495 38.71 3.39 -31.93
C MET A 495 39.31 4.41 -30.96
N LEU A 496 40.23 5.28 -31.44
CA LEU A 496 40.79 6.36 -30.63
C LEU A 496 39.73 7.39 -30.22
N LEU A 497 38.74 7.64 -31.05
CA LEU A 497 37.60 8.51 -30.78
C LEU A 497 36.51 7.81 -29.94
N ARG A 498 36.74 6.55 -29.51
CA ARG A 498 35.80 5.72 -28.77
C ARG A 498 34.42 5.57 -29.46
N ARG A 499 34.42 5.58 -30.80
CA ARG A 499 33.22 5.28 -31.56
C ARG A 499 32.89 3.77 -31.42
N LYS A 500 31.62 3.42 -31.26
CA LYS A 500 31.18 2.04 -31.14
C LYS A 500 31.19 1.28 -32.48
N TYR A 501 31.26 2.00 -33.57
CA TYR A 501 31.21 1.48 -34.95
C TYR A 501 31.97 2.43 -35.93
N HIS A 502 32.29 1.90 -37.05
CA HIS A 502 32.99 2.63 -38.16
C HIS A 502 32.18 2.48 -39.42
#